data_58d36f11b792353bc0d4dde42bb5d88d
#
_entry.id   58d36f11b792353bc0d4dde42bb5d88d
#
_cell.length_a   1.000
_cell.length_b   1.000
_cell.length_c   1.000
_cell.angle_alpha   90.00
_cell.angle_beta   90.00
_cell.angle_gamma   90.00
#
_symmetry.space_group_name_H-M   'P 1'
#
loop_
_entity.id
_entity.type
_entity.pdbx_description
1 polymer ?
#
loop_
_entity_poly.entity_id
_entity_poly.type
_entity_poly.pdbx_seq_one_letter_code
_entity_poly.pdbx_strand_id
1 'polypeptide(L)'
;MSIREFFLLAAFAAAAFAAWRLWTRLRTAQRRHQATLTELRGTHAEALHAHTARLEAMLDSMIEGLVVVDARGRIALANRAAEELFGFSRMMVGGTLLEVIRHHEVAALAARVGDEGSVVEHEVRLEGPEPRVLHLSAVALRDAAGAPAGAVLVFHDVTRIRELEGVRQDFVANVSHELRTPLSLIKSTAETLLDGAKDDPAVATRFLEIIDKHANRLTLLIDDLLLLARLDSGRVALNFQTLALRDSAQDSLDDFGIVARARAVTLENTVPAGLVARADPDRLRQVLSNLIDNAIKYGRPEGRVTIGGRALAGERIELSVCDDGPGIPMEAKERVFERFYRVDKARSREQGGTGLGLAIVKNVMQAHGGEVRVESAPGAGTTFFLTLPAMKAN
;
A
#
# COMPACT_ATOMS: atom_id res chain seq x y z
N MET A 1 -63.94 -89.08 11.17
CA MET A 1 -62.83 -88.55 10.39
C MET A 1 -61.98 -89.68 9.88
N SER A 2 -61.87 -89.86 8.56
CA SER A 2 -61.09 -90.99 8.04
C SER A 2 -59.62 -90.70 8.15
N ILE A 3 -58.77 -91.75 8.33
CA ILE A 3 -57.28 -91.63 8.43
C ILE A 3 -56.71 -90.82 7.26
N ARG A 4 -57.33 -90.88 6.10
CA ARG A 4 -56.95 -90.11 4.90
C ARG A 4 -57.14 -88.57 5.06
N GLU A 5 -58.27 -88.18 5.69
CA GLU A 5 -58.60 -86.76 5.96
C GLU A 5 -57.57 -86.12 6.95
N PHE A 6 -57.20 -86.94 7.96
CA PHE A 6 -56.15 -86.51 8.94
C PHE A 6 -54.77 -86.22 8.28
N PHE A 7 -54.35 -87.14 7.39
CA PHE A 7 -53.08 -86.97 6.67
C PHE A 7 -53.12 -85.80 5.68
N LEU A 8 -54.29 -85.56 5.02
CA LEU A 8 -54.39 -84.38 4.14
C LEU A 8 -54.39 -83.08 4.94
N LEU A 9 -55.03 -82.99 6.07
CA LEU A 9 -55.02 -81.83 6.97
C LEU A 9 -53.59 -81.57 7.54
N ALA A 10 -52.92 -82.65 7.94
CA ALA A 10 -51.52 -82.53 8.44
C ALA A 10 -50.57 -82.05 7.34
N ALA A 11 -50.73 -82.56 6.09
CA ALA A 11 -49.90 -82.12 4.94
C ALA A 11 -50.21 -80.65 4.57
N PHE A 12 -51.50 -80.23 4.60
CA PHE A 12 -51.87 -78.87 4.39
C PHE A 12 -51.34 -77.89 5.45
N ALA A 13 -51.39 -78.28 6.73
CA ALA A 13 -50.83 -77.51 7.84
C ALA A 13 -49.31 -77.39 7.74
N ALA A 14 -48.60 -78.45 7.35
CA ALA A 14 -47.18 -78.46 7.13
C ALA A 14 -46.74 -77.51 5.92
N ALA A 15 -47.54 -77.61 4.82
CA ALA A 15 -47.29 -76.70 3.66
C ALA A 15 -47.56 -75.23 3.99
N ALA A 16 -48.68 -74.96 4.72
CA ALA A 16 -49.02 -73.63 5.19
C ALA A 16 -47.90 -73.06 6.13
N PHE A 17 -47.39 -73.89 7.04
CA PHE A 17 -46.27 -73.50 7.92
C PHE A 17 -44.96 -73.26 7.16
N ALA A 18 -44.66 -74.08 6.16
CA ALA A 18 -43.48 -73.89 5.32
C ALA A 18 -43.63 -72.61 4.49
N ALA A 19 -44.80 -72.36 3.88
CA ALA A 19 -45.10 -71.13 3.14
C ALA A 19 -44.99 -69.89 4.05
N TRP A 20 -45.55 -69.95 5.27
CA TRP A 20 -45.42 -68.86 6.24
C TRP A 20 -43.96 -68.60 6.67
N ARG A 21 -43.18 -69.65 6.89
CA ARG A 21 -41.69 -69.49 7.15
C ARG A 21 -40.95 -68.88 5.99
N LEU A 22 -41.22 -69.30 4.76
CA LEU A 22 -40.60 -68.73 3.56
C LEU A 22 -40.95 -67.25 3.41
N TRP A 23 -42.24 -66.93 3.59
CA TRP A 23 -42.73 -65.57 3.53
C TRP A 23 -42.11 -64.64 4.58
N THR A 24 -41.99 -65.09 5.83
CA THR A 24 -41.32 -64.35 6.91
C THR A 24 -39.84 -64.13 6.61
N ARG A 25 -39.13 -65.16 6.07
CA ARG A 25 -37.76 -65.04 5.64
C ARG A 25 -37.57 -64.06 4.49
N LEU A 26 -38.42 -64.11 3.49
CA LEU A 26 -38.43 -63.14 2.37
C LEU A 26 -38.69 -61.73 2.84
N ARG A 27 -39.69 -61.52 3.70
CA ARG A 27 -39.97 -60.19 4.27
C ARG A 27 -38.82 -59.67 5.11
N THR A 28 -38.16 -60.49 5.90
CA THR A 28 -36.97 -60.03 6.69
C THR A 28 -35.78 -59.74 5.78
N ALA A 29 -35.56 -60.54 4.74
CA ALA A 29 -34.51 -60.27 3.75
C ALA A 29 -34.77 -58.97 2.97
N GLN A 30 -36.00 -58.74 2.52
CA GLN A 30 -36.38 -57.50 1.87
C GLN A 30 -36.20 -56.24 2.78
N ARG A 31 -36.60 -56.33 4.05
CA ARG A 31 -36.41 -55.24 5.01
C ARG A 31 -34.95 -54.95 5.24
N ARG A 32 -34.10 -56.01 5.39
CA ARG A 32 -32.64 -55.83 5.52
C ARG A 32 -32.05 -55.17 4.28
N HIS A 33 -32.42 -55.62 3.10
CA HIS A 33 -31.92 -55.06 1.84
C HIS A 33 -32.30 -53.57 1.66
N GLN A 34 -33.59 -53.24 2.00
CA GLN A 34 -34.01 -51.83 1.99
C GLN A 34 -33.28 -50.98 3.02
N ALA A 35 -33.06 -51.49 4.24
CA ALA A 35 -32.30 -50.79 5.27
C ALA A 35 -30.86 -50.52 4.82
N THR A 36 -30.15 -51.52 4.24
CA THR A 36 -28.80 -51.37 3.69
C THR A 36 -28.73 -50.35 2.54
N LEU A 37 -29.73 -50.34 1.62
CA LEU A 37 -29.80 -49.37 0.53
C LEU A 37 -30.03 -47.94 1.05
N THR A 38 -30.85 -47.79 2.08
CA THR A 38 -31.11 -46.48 2.71
C THR A 38 -29.84 -45.95 3.43
N GLU A 39 -29.16 -46.83 4.14
CA GLU A 39 -27.89 -46.53 4.82
C GLU A 39 -26.80 -46.13 3.82
N LEU A 40 -26.62 -46.93 2.74
CA LEU A 40 -25.67 -46.61 1.66
C LEU A 40 -25.96 -45.28 0.96
N ARG A 41 -27.24 -44.96 0.73
CA ARG A 41 -27.64 -43.64 0.17
C ARG A 41 -27.36 -42.50 1.14
N GLY A 42 -27.61 -42.70 2.43
CA GLY A 42 -27.28 -41.73 3.47
C GLY A 42 -25.78 -41.42 3.54
N THR A 43 -24.96 -42.46 3.64
CA THR A 43 -23.49 -42.31 3.70
C THR A 43 -22.92 -41.70 2.42
N HIS A 44 -23.49 -42.03 1.24
CA HIS A 44 -23.05 -41.38 -0.02
C HIS A 44 -23.45 -39.90 -0.09
N ALA A 45 -24.66 -39.54 0.35
CA ALA A 45 -25.10 -38.17 0.42
C ALA A 45 -24.27 -37.33 1.40
N GLU A 46 -23.99 -37.87 2.59
CA GLU A 46 -23.14 -37.25 3.59
C GLU A 46 -21.69 -37.01 3.07
N ALA A 47 -21.10 -38.05 2.42
CA ALA A 47 -19.79 -37.94 1.82
C ALA A 47 -19.72 -36.89 0.70
N LEU A 48 -20.75 -36.79 -0.14
CA LEU A 48 -20.87 -35.78 -1.19
C LEU A 48 -21.00 -34.39 -0.60
N HIS A 49 -21.84 -34.20 0.42
CA HIS A 49 -21.98 -32.92 1.12
C HIS A 49 -20.68 -32.49 1.81
N ALA A 50 -19.98 -33.41 2.47
CA ALA A 50 -18.69 -33.14 3.08
C ALA A 50 -17.63 -32.74 2.04
N HIS A 51 -17.65 -33.38 0.86
CA HIS A 51 -16.72 -33.05 -0.22
C HIS A 51 -17.00 -31.67 -0.83
N THR A 52 -18.25 -31.34 -1.13
CA THR A 52 -18.65 -30.01 -1.61
C THR A 52 -18.34 -28.92 -0.60
N ALA A 53 -18.67 -29.09 0.67
CA ALA A 53 -18.35 -28.14 1.72
C ALA A 53 -16.82 -27.90 1.86
N ARG A 54 -16.03 -28.96 1.68
CA ARG A 54 -14.56 -28.83 1.70
C ARG A 54 -14.03 -28.05 0.50
N LEU A 55 -14.57 -28.27 -0.69
CA LEU A 55 -14.21 -27.51 -1.90
C LEU A 55 -14.61 -26.05 -1.76
N GLU A 56 -15.79 -25.74 -1.28
CA GLU A 56 -16.25 -24.39 -1.02
C GLU A 56 -15.33 -23.67 -0.01
N ALA A 57 -14.99 -24.32 1.09
CA ALA A 57 -14.06 -23.77 2.07
C ALA A 57 -12.67 -23.50 1.50
N MET A 58 -12.16 -24.36 0.60
CA MET A 58 -10.90 -24.13 -0.10
C MET A 58 -10.99 -22.91 -1.02
N LEU A 59 -12.04 -22.78 -1.81
CA LEU A 59 -12.25 -21.64 -2.69
C LEU A 59 -12.40 -20.33 -1.90
N ASP A 60 -13.13 -20.37 -0.78
CA ASP A 60 -13.34 -19.20 0.08
C ASP A 60 -12.08 -18.79 0.87
N SER A 61 -11.11 -19.68 1.01
CA SER A 61 -9.81 -19.35 1.62
C SER A 61 -8.80 -18.73 0.65
N MET A 62 -9.10 -18.68 -0.65
CA MET A 62 -8.25 -18.03 -1.64
C MET A 62 -8.30 -16.51 -1.49
N ILE A 63 -7.14 -15.88 -1.64
CA ILE A 63 -7.01 -14.41 -1.65
C ILE A 63 -7.48 -13.84 -2.99
N GLU A 64 -7.33 -14.61 -4.06
CA GLU A 64 -7.72 -14.22 -5.40
C GLU A 64 -9.23 -14.38 -5.60
N GLY A 65 -9.84 -13.39 -6.28
CA GLY A 65 -11.24 -13.48 -6.66
C GLY A 65 -11.43 -14.52 -7.76
N LEU A 66 -12.29 -15.52 -7.52
CA LEU A 66 -12.62 -16.56 -8.50
C LEU A 66 -14.09 -16.48 -8.86
N VAL A 67 -14.37 -16.41 -10.16
CA VAL A 67 -15.71 -16.45 -10.73
C VAL A 67 -15.75 -17.50 -11.83
N VAL A 68 -16.74 -18.39 -11.76
CA VAL A 68 -17.03 -19.38 -12.80
C VAL A 68 -18.32 -18.96 -13.50
N VAL A 69 -18.29 -18.89 -14.82
CA VAL A 69 -19.48 -18.63 -15.63
C VAL A 69 -19.84 -19.85 -16.44
N ASP A 70 -21.14 -20.04 -16.67
CA ASP A 70 -21.68 -21.08 -17.56
C ASP A 70 -21.55 -20.69 -19.05
N ALA A 71 -21.94 -21.58 -19.94
CA ALA A 71 -21.94 -21.35 -21.39
C ALA A 71 -22.83 -20.15 -21.85
N ARG A 72 -23.70 -19.64 -20.97
CA ARG A 72 -24.57 -18.47 -21.23
C ARG A 72 -24.02 -17.19 -20.60
N GLY A 73 -22.82 -17.23 -20.01
CA GLY A 73 -22.18 -16.09 -19.34
C GLY A 73 -22.82 -15.73 -17.99
N ARG A 74 -23.57 -16.67 -17.38
CA ARG A 74 -24.14 -16.50 -16.04
C ARG A 74 -23.19 -17.03 -14.99
N ILE A 75 -23.06 -16.34 -13.87
CA ILE A 75 -22.21 -16.74 -12.76
C ILE A 75 -22.76 -18.03 -12.15
N ALA A 76 -22.02 -19.11 -12.29
CA ALA A 76 -22.30 -20.40 -11.68
C ALA A 76 -21.71 -20.53 -10.26
N LEU A 77 -20.56 -19.88 -10.01
CA LEU A 77 -19.86 -19.88 -8.74
C LEU A 77 -19.03 -18.61 -8.59
N ALA A 78 -18.98 -18.07 -7.39
CA ALA A 78 -18.04 -17.04 -6.99
C ALA A 78 -17.55 -17.35 -5.58
N ASN A 79 -16.26 -17.10 -5.30
CA ASN A 79 -15.71 -17.22 -3.96
C ASN A 79 -15.83 -15.91 -3.19
N ARG A 80 -15.56 -15.96 -1.89
CA ARG A 80 -15.64 -14.81 -0.99
C ARG A 80 -14.77 -13.63 -1.43
N ALA A 81 -13.56 -13.88 -1.94
CA ALA A 81 -12.67 -12.81 -2.41
C ALA A 81 -13.28 -12.05 -3.60
N ALA A 82 -13.96 -12.73 -4.53
CA ALA A 82 -14.68 -12.09 -5.63
C ALA A 82 -15.86 -11.24 -5.13
N GLU A 83 -16.61 -11.71 -4.13
CA GLU A 83 -17.69 -10.95 -3.50
C GLU A 83 -17.17 -9.64 -2.89
N GLU A 84 -16.05 -9.69 -2.17
CA GLU A 84 -15.40 -8.53 -1.55
C GLU A 84 -14.77 -7.57 -2.57
N LEU A 85 -14.19 -8.10 -3.66
CA LEU A 85 -13.59 -7.29 -4.74
C LEU A 85 -14.62 -6.43 -5.48
N PHE A 86 -15.76 -7.03 -5.80
CA PHE A 86 -16.80 -6.40 -6.63
C PHE A 86 -18.02 -5.91 -5.86
N GLY A 87 -18.05 -6.14 -4.54
CA GLY A 87 -19.13 -5.66 -3.67
C GLY A 87 -20.49 -6.30 -3.93
N PHE A 88 -20.54 -7.57 -4.35
CA PHE A 88 -21.80 -8.29 -4.54
C PHE A 88 -21.99 -9.41 -3.51
N SER A 89 -23.21 -9.94 -3.41
CA SER A 89 -23.55 -11.06 -2.52
C SER A 89 -23.76 -12.34 -3.31
N ARG A 90 -23.49 -13.51 -2.71
CA ARG A 90 -23.80 -14.85 -3.23
C ARG A 90 -25.23 -15.00 -3.76
N MET A 91 -26.16 -14.22 -3.26
CA MET A 91 -27.54 -14.21 -3.77
C MET A 91 -27.66 -13.78 -5.23
N MET A 92 -26.63 -13.13 -5.78
CA MET A 92 -26.56 -12.69 -7.19
C MET A 92 -25.97 -13.75 -8.12
N VAL A 93 -25.57 -14.92 -7.63
CA VAL A 93 -25.19 -16.09 -8.44
C VAL A 93 -26.38 -16.50 -9.30
N GLY A 94 -26.14 -16.75 -10.59
CA GLY A 94 -27.17 -16.96 -11.62
C GLY A 94 -27.46 -15.72 -12.46
N GLY A 95 -27.05 -14.53 -12.04
CA GLY A 95 -27.04 -13.31 -12.86
C GLY A 95 -25.92 -13.32 -13.91
N THR A 96 -26.02 -12.46 -14.94
CA THR A 96 -24.95 -12.30 -15.90
C THR A 96 -23.75 -11.56 -15.29
N LEU A 97 -22.58 -11.79 -15.84
CA LEU A 97 -21.34 -11.13 -15.40
C LEU A 97 -21.49 -9.60 -15.43
N LEU A 98 -22.15 -9.06 -16.46
CA LEU A 98 -22.36 -7.62 -16.58
C LEU A 98 -23.35 -7.06 -15.55
N GLU A 99 -24.39 -7.80 -15.18
CA GLU A 99 -25.35 -7.38 -14.15
C GLU A 99 -24.73 -7.34 -12.75
N VAL A 100 -23.81 -8.28 -12.46
CA VAL A 100 -23.24 -8.49 -11.12
C VAL A 100 -21.96 -7.68 -10.94
N ILE A 101 -20.98 -7.82 -11.85
CA ILE A 101 -19.67 -7.17 -11.77
C ILE A 101 -19.72 -5.73 -12.33
N ARG A 102 -20.68 -5.45 -13.23
CA ARG A 102 -20.91 -4.13 -13.85
C ARG A 102 -19.68 -3.53 -14.56
N HIS A 103 -18.84 -4.41 -15.11
CA HIS A 103 -17.64 -4.01 -15.84
C HIS A 103 -17.66 -4.59 -17.25
N HIS A 104 -17.82 -3.72 -18.26
CA HIS A 104 -17.97 -4.14 -19.66
C HIS A 104 -16.77 -4.92 -20.20
N GLU A 105 -15.56 -4.50 -19.84
CA GLU A 105 -14.33 -5.14 -20.30
C GLU A 105 -14.21 -6.57 -19.79
N VAL A 106 -14.54 -6.81 -18.49
CA VAL A 106 -14.56 -8.15 -17.89
C VAL A 106 -15.56 -9.06 -18.63
N ALA A 107 -16.76 -8.53 -18.92
CA ALA A 107 -17.78 -9.29 -19.64
C ALA A 107 -17.35 -9.61 -21.09
N ALA A 108 -16.71 -8.66 -21.78
CA ALA A 108 -16.20 -8.85 -23.13
C ALA A 108 -15.05 -9.88 -23.16
N LEU A 109 -14.14 -9.83 -22.21
CA LEU A 109 -13.04 -10.79 -22.07
C LEU A 109 -13.55 -12.21 -21.80
N ALA A 110 -14.53 -12.35 -20.90
CA ALA A 110 -15.14 -13.65 -20.60
C ALA A 110 -15.81 -14.27 -21.85
N ALA A 111 -16.46 -13.45 -22.69
CA ALA A 111 -17.05 -13.91 -23.94
C ALA A 111 -15.96 -14.37 -24.94
N ARG A 112 -14.87 -13.64 -25.08
CA ARG A 112 -13.75 -13.97 -25.99
C ARG A 112 -13.03 -15.26 -25.60
N VAL A 113 -12.93 -15.56 -24.33
CA VAL A 113 -12.26 -16.78 -23.84
C VAL A 113 -12.89 -18.05 -24.40
N GLY A 114 -14.21 -18.05 -24.67
CA GLY A 114 -14.89 -19.16 -25.33
C GLY A 114 -14.27 -19.52 -26.70
N ASP A 115 -13.83 -18.53 -27.46
CA ASP A 115 -13.24 -18.68 -28.82
C ASP A 115 -11.71 -18.84 -28.75
N GLU A 116 -11.03 -18.04 -27.94
CA GLU A 116 -9.56 -17.97 -27.86
C GLU A 116 -8.95 -19.04 -26.93
N GLY A 117 -9.77 -19.67 -26.07
CA GLY A 117 -9.36 -20.72 -25.13
C GLY A 117 -8.80 -20.19 -23.81
N SER A 118 -8.01 -19.12 -23.81
CA SER A 118 -7.50 -18.49 -22.58
C SER A 118 -7.09 -17.04 -22.81
N VAL A 119 -7.23 -16.23 -21.76
CA VAL A 119 -6.65 -14.88 -21.64
C VAL A 119 -5.82 -14.88 -20.35
N VAL A 120 -4.60 -14.38 -20.42
CA VAL A 120 -3.67 -14.36 -19.27
C VAL A 120 -3.26 -12.92 -18.94
N GLU A 121 -3.31 -12.56 -17.66
CA GLU A 121 -2.80 -11.30 -17.11
C GLU A 121 -3.29 -10.02 -17.82
N HIS A 122 -4.56 -9.96 -18.15
CA HIS A 122 -5.15 -8.74 -18.69
C HIS A 122 -5.41 -7.75 -17.53
N GLU A 123 -4.87 -6.52 -17.64
CA GLU A 123 -5.06 -5.48 -16.63
C GLU A 123 -6.45 -4.84 -16.78
N VAL A 124 -7.23 -4.87 -15.71
CA VAL A 124 -8.55 -4.26 -15.60
C VAL A 124 -8.53 -3.23 -14.49
N ARG A 125 -9.03 -2.02 -14.75
CA ARG A 125 -9.12 -0.94 -13.76
C ARG A 125 -10.55 -0.78 -13.30
N LEU A 126 -10.78 -0.97 -12.01
CA LEU A 126 -12.06 -0.69 -11.40
C LEU A 126 -12.09 0.76 -10.91
N GLU A 127 -13.00 1.54 -11.46
CA GLU A 127 -13.25 2.91 -11.03
C GLU A 127 -14.27 2.90 -9.87
N GLY A 128 -14.06 3.73 -8.85
CA GLY A 128 -14.93 3.82 -7.70
C GLY A 128 -14.33 4.67 -6.58
N PRO A 129 -14.95 4.67 -5.39
CA PRO A 129 -14.40 5.37 -4.22
C PRO A 129 -13.02 4.86 -3.81
N GLU A 130 -12.78 3.56 -4.01
CA GLU A 130 -11.49 2.90 -3.86
C GLU A 130 -11.12 2.29 -5.22
N PRO A 131 -10.36 3.02 -6.08
CA PRO A 131 -9.95 2.49 -7.37
C PRO A 131 -9.02 1.30 -7.19
N ARG A 132 -9.23 0.24 -7.99
CA ARG A 132 -8.42 -0.98 -7.94
C ARG A 132 -7.88 -1.34 -9.32
N VAL A 133 -6.70 -1.94 -9.33
CA VAL A 133 -6.09 -2.49 -10.53
C VAL A 133 -6.03 -4.01 -10.35
N LEU A 134 -6.73 -4.73 -11.24
CA LEU A 134 -6.80 -6.18 -11.19
C LEU A 134 -6.11 -6.79 -12.39
N HIS A 135 -5.41 -7.89 -12.19
CA HIS A 135 -5.01 -8.78 -13.28
C HIS A 135 -6.07 -9.88 -13.43
N LEU A 136 -6.72 -9.91 -14.58
CA LEU A 136 -7.69 -10.93 -14.96
C LEU A 136 -7.00 -12.02 -15.78
N SER A 137 -7.08 -13.25 -15.28
CA SER A 137 -6.77 -14.46 -16.06
C SER A 137 -8.05 -15.26 -16.24
N ALA A 138 -8.34 -15.69 -17.46
CA ALA A 138 -9.54 -16.45 -17.77
C ALA A 138 -9.22 -17.65 -18.66
N VAL A 139 -9.88 -18.78 -18.39
CA VAL A 139 -9.70 -20.03 -19.13
C VAL A 139 -11.07 -20.62 -19.46
N ALA A 140 -11.23 -21.05 -20.71
CA ALA A 140 -12.47 -21.72 -21.16
C ALA A 140 -12.62 -23.08 -20.48
N LEU A 141 -13.81 -23.34 -19.96
CA LEU A 141 -14.24 -24.68 -19.54
C LEU A 141 -14.87 -25.41 -20.70
N ARG A 142 -14.47 -26.66 -20.89
CA ARG A 142 -15.05 -27.57 -21.90
C ARG A 142 -15.66 -28.78 -21.21
N ASP A 143 -16.75 -29.29 -21.76
CA ASP A 143 -17.35 -30.52 -21.28
C ASP A 143 -16.57 -31.76 -21.77
N ALA A 144 -17.01 -32.95 -21.39
CA ALA A 144 -16.40 -34.21 -21.78
C ALA A 144 -16.42 -34.48 -23.29
N ALA A 145 -17.29 -33.77 -24.04
CA ALA A 145 -17.38 -33.83 -25.49
C ALA A 145 -16.53 -32.75 -26.20
N GLY A 146 -15.83 -31.88 -25.41
CA GLY A 146 -15.03 -30.78 -25.94
C GLY A 146 -15.81 -29.51 -26.27
N ALA A 147 -17.13 -29.48 -26.01
CA ALA A 147 -17.96 -28.31 -26.24
C ALA A 147 -17.74 -27.24 -25.15
N PRO A 148 -17.92 -25.94 -25.50
CA PRO A 148 -17.79 -24.87 -24.51
C PRO A 148 -18.81 -25.02 -23.36
N ALA A 149 -18.34 -25.17 -22.14
CA ALA A 149 -19.16 -25.32 -20.93
C ALA A 149 -19.20 -24.04 -20.08
N GLY A 150 -18.33 -23.07 -20.39
CA GLY A 150 -18.21 -21.82 -19.65
C GLY A 150 -16.79 -21.30 -19.57
N ALA A 151 -16.49 -20.51 -18.55
CA ALA A 151 -15.15 -20.03 -18.27
C ALA A 151 -14.89 -19.87 -16.77
N VAL A 152 -13.62 -20.01 -16.39
CA VAL A 152 -13.13 -19.64 -15.05
C VAL A 152 -12.37 -18.33 -15.20
N LEU A 153 -12.72 -17.36 -14.36
CA LEU A 153 -12.07 -16.07 -14.28
C LEU A 153 -11.39 -15.96 -12.90
N VAL A 154 -10.12 -15.59 -12.89
CA VAL A 154 -9.34 -15.35 -11.68
C VAL A 154 -8.90 -13.89 -11.68
N PHE A 155 -9.18 -13.19 -10.59
CA PHE A 155 -8.86 -11.78 -10.39
C PHE A 155 -7.81 -11.66 -9.29
N HIS A 156 -6.65 -11.15 -9.64
CA HIS A 156 -5.58 -10.84 -8.71
C HIS A 156 -5.50 -9.32 -8.50
N ASP A 157 -5.67 -8.86 -7.26
CA ASP A 157 -5.55 -7.43 -6.93
C ASP A 157 -4.07 -7.03 -6.88
N VAL A 158 -3.67 -6.23 -7.87
CA VAL A 158 -2.30 -5.71 -8.01
C VAL A 158 -2.21 -4.21 -7.68
N THR A 159 -3.26 -3.62 -7.09
CA THR A 159 -3.35 -2.19 -6.80
C THR A 159 -2.11 -1.71 -6.05
N ARG A 160 -1.76 -2.38 -4.95
CA ARG A 160 -0.60 -2.01 -4.13
C ARG A 160 0.73 -2.12 -4.88
N ILE A 161 0.86 -3.12 -5.75
CA ILE A 161 2.07 -3.30 -6.57
C ILE A 161 2.17 -2.16 -7.57
N ARG A 162 1.08 -1.81 -8.26
CA ARG A 162 1.03 -0.71 -9.24
C ARG A 162 1.27 0.66 -8.60
N GLU A 163 0.73 0.89 -7.42
CA GLU A 163 1.02 2.12 -6.66
C GLU A 163 2.52 2.25 -6.34
N LEU A 164 3.15 1.19 -5.85
CA LEU A 164 4.58 1.17 -5.55
C LEU A 164 5.44 1.34 -6.81
N GLU A 165 5.07 0.71 -7.92
CA GLU A 165 5.72 0.88 -9.22
C GLU A 165 5.59 2.33 -9.73
N GLY A 166 4.40 2.92 -9.62
CA GLY A 166 4.16 4.31 -9.97
C GLY A 166 5.03 5.27 -9.16
N VAL A 167 5.05 5.12 -7.84
CA VAL A 167 5.92 5.93 -6.96
C VAL A 167 7.40 5.78 -7.33
N ARG A 168 7.84 4.57 -7.69
CA ARG A 168 9.23 4.33 -8.14
C ARG A 168 9.53 4.99 -9.48
N GLN A 169 8.61 4.92 -10.45
CA GLN A 169 8.77 5.56 -11.77
C GLN A 169 8.82 7.07 -11.63
N ASP A 170 7.91 7.66 -10.85
CA ASP A 170 7.88 9.08 -10.57
C ASP A 170 9.16 9.55 -9.86
N PHE A 171 9.69 8.74 -8.94
CA PHE A 171 10.96 9.01 -8.28
C PHE A 171 12.10 9.11 -9.30
N VAL A 172 12.28 8.11 -10.19
CA VAL A 172 13.33 8.11 -11.21
C VAL A 172 13.19 9.29 -12.18
N ALA A 173 11.97 9.59 -12.61
CA ALA A 173 11.69 10.71 -13.48
C ALA A 173 12.06 12.05 -12.82
N ASN A 174 11.64 12.26 -11.57
CA ASN A 174 11.92 13.47 -10.80
C ASN A 174 13.42 13.64 -10.51
N VAL A 175 14.14 12.57 -10.13
CA VAL A 175 15.63 12.58 -9.98
C VAL A 175 16.28 13.04 -11.27
N SER A 176 15.90 12.45 -12.41
CA SER A 176 16.45 12.80 -13.71
C SER A 176 16.24 14.26 -14.06
N HIS A 177 15.07 14.81 -13.78
CA HIS A 177 14.75 16.21 -14.02
C HIS A 177 15.52 17.16 -13.09
N GLU A 178 15.61 16.87 -11.79
CA GLU A 178 16.29 17.73 -10.82
C GLU A 178 17.82 17.69 -10.97
N LEU A 179 18.39 16.61 -11.52
CA LEU A 179 19.82 16.56 -11.89
C LEU A 179 20.12 17.28 -13.21
N ARG A 180 19.25 17.16 -14.22
CA ARG A 180 19.47 17.72 -15.56
C ARG A 180 19.52 19.25 -15.54
N THR A 181 18.66 19.90 -14.78
CA THR A 181 18.55 21.37 -14.75
C THR A 181 19.84 22.05 -14.32
N PRO A 182 20.43 21.78 -13.13
CA PRO A 182 21.69 22.39 -12.71
C PRO A 182 22.86 21.97 -13.61
N LEU A 183 22.89 20.74 -14.10
CA LEU A 183 23.92 20.27 -15.02
C LEU A 183 23.93 21.06 -16.34
N SER A 184 22.74 21.30 -16.91
CA SER A 184 22.59 22.11 -18.13
C SER A 184 23.07 23.55 -17.93
N LEU A 185 22.76 24.14 -16.75
CA LEU A 185 23.24 25.49 -16.41
C LEU A 185 24.75 25.54 -16.25
N ILE A 186 25.35 24.57 -15.55
CA ILE A 186 26.81 24.47 -15.43
C ILE A 186 27.44 24.38 -16.83
N LYS A 187 26.90 23.47 -17.68
CA LYS A 187 27.43 23.28 -19.05
C LYS A 187 27.32 24.56 -19.88
N SER A 188 26.13 25.16 -19.96
CA SER A 188 25.89 26.38 -20.74
C SER A 188 26.78 27.55 -20.25
N THR A 189 26.92 27.73 -18.92
CA THR A 189 27.77 28.79 -18.35
C THR A 189 29.25 28.54 -18.66
N ALA A 190 29.69 27.28 -18.60
CA ALA A 190 31.09 26.92 -18.95
C ALA A 190 31.36 27.14 -20.47
N GLU A 191 30.42 26.78 -21.35
CA GLU A 191 30.52 27.05 -22.80
C GLU A 191 30.63 28.56 -23.06
N THR A 192 29.80 29.37 -22.40
CA THR A 192 29.88 30.85 -22.53
C THR A 192 31.21 31.41 -22.05
N LEU A 193 31.81 30.88 -20.98
CA LEU A 193 33.15 31.26 -20.54
C LEU A 193 34.20 30.91 -21.59
N LEU A 194 34.13 29.73 -22.19
CA LEU A 194 35.08 29.30 -23.23
C LEU A 194 34.97 30.13 -24.50
N ASP A 195 33.75 30.58 -24.85
CA ASP A 195 33.45 31.41 -26.04
C ASP A 195 33.88 32.88 -25.90
N GLY A 196 34.62 33.26 -24.83
CA GLY A 196 35.22 34.57 -24.69
C GLY A 196 34.80 35.35 -23.44
N ALA A 197 33.73 34.95 -22.71
CA ALA A 197 33.32 35.62 -21.49
C ALA A 197 34.40 35.59 -20.36
N LYS A 198 35.38 34.69 -20.46
CA LYS A 198 36.53 34.62 -19.56
C LYS A 198 37.46 35.84 -19.66
N ASP A 199 37.45 36.58 -20.77
CA ASP A 199 38.33 37.71 -21.03
C ASP A 199 37.89 38.98 -20.27
N ASP A 200 36.66 39.02 -19.75
CA ASP A 200 36.17 40.02 -18.80
C ASP A 200 36.18 39.45 -17.37
N PRO A 201 37.04 39.90 -16.46
CA PRO A 201 37.19 39.37 -15.12
C PRO A 201 35.89 39.44 -14.27
N ALA A 202 35.08 40.48 -14.45
CA ALA A 202 33.84 40.64 -13.68
C ALA A 202 32.78 39.63 -14.14
N VAL A 203 32.66 39.42 -15.44
CA VAL A 203 31.78 38.43 -16.05
C VAL A 203 32.23 37.00 -15.71
N ALA A 204 33.54 36.75 -15.82
CA ALA A 204 34.14 35.46 -15.48
C ALA A 204 33.86 35.07 -14.03
N THR A 205 34.10 36.00 -13.08
CA THR A 205 33.79 35.73 -11.65
C THR A 205 32.32 35.38 -11.42
N ARG A 206 31.41 36.15 -12.00
CA ARG A 206 29.96 35.89 -11.86
C ARG A 206 29.55 34.53 -12.43
N PHE A 207 30.14 34.11 -13.56
CA PHE A 207 29.85 32.82 -14.17
C PHE A 207 30.44 31.65 -13.38
N LEU A 208 31.63 31.83 -12.81
CA LEU A 208 32.20 30.84 -11.89
C LEU A 208 31.38 30.68 -10.62
N GLU A 209 30.82 31.77 -10.06
CA GLU A 209 29.90 31.71 -8.92
C GLU A 209 28.62 30.95 -9.26
N ILE A 210 28.09 31.10 -10.49
CA ILE A 210 26.92 30.33 -10.96
C ILE A 210 27.27 28.85 -11.04
N ILE A 211 28.42 28.50 -11.62
CA ILE A 211 28.87 27.10 -11.70
C ILE A 211 29.02 26.51 -10.32
N ASP A 212 29.70 27.19 -9.41
CA ASP A 212 29.94 26.73 -8.03
C ASP A 212 28.61 26.52 -7.30
N LYS A 213 27.69 27.47 -7.38
CA LYS A 213 26.33 27.36 -6.79
C LYS A 213 25.58 26.12 -7.28
N HIS A 214 25.62 25.84 -8.59
CA HIS A 214 24.89 24.70 -9.15
C HIS A 214 25.59 23.36 -8.90
N ALA A 215 26.93 23.34 -8.83
CA ALA A 215 27.72 22.19 -8.43
C ALA A 215 27.44 21.80 -6.97
N ASN A 216 27.46 22.78 -6.05
CA ASN A 216 27.14 22.57 -4.65
C ASN A 216 25.67 22.05 -4.47
N ARG A 217 24.73 22.58 -5.25
CA ARG A 217 23.36 22.08 -5.27
C ARG A 217 23.27 20.63 -5.73
N LEU A 218 24.03 20.23 -6.76
CA LEU A 218 24.08 18.83 -7.23
C LEU A 218 24.64 17.91 -6.15
N THR A 219 25.70 18.31 -5.47
CA THR A 219 26.31 17.55 -4.36
C THR A 219 25.24 17.28 -3.26
N LEU A 220 24.57 18.34 -2.79
CA LEU A 220 23.52 18.20 -1.78
C LEU A 220 22.37 17.26 -2.24
N LEU A 221 21.96 17.38 -3.51
CA LEU A 221 20.90 16.50 -4.06
C LEU A 221 21.34 15.03 -4.08
N ILE A 222 22.59 14.75 -4.47
CA ILE A 222 23.15 13.40 -4.49
C ILE A 222 23.24 12.84 -3.06
N ASP A 223 23.73 13.62 -2.11
CA ASP A 223 23.84 13.21 -0.70
C ASP A 223 22.47 12.91 -0.09
N ASP A 224 21.46 13.74 -0.38
CA ASP A 224 20.06 13.51 0.02
C ASP A 224 19.50 12.21 -0.56
N LEU A 225 19.74 11.93 -1.84
CA LEU A 225 19.30 10.71 -2.51
C LEU A 225 19.98 9.46 -1.94
N LEU A 226 21.28 9.52 -1.70
CA LEU A 226 22.03 8.41 -1.09
C LEU A 226 21.56 8.13 0.34
N LEU A 227 21.28 9.18 1.10
CA LEU A 227 20.73 9.02 2.45
C LEU A 227 19.34 8.36 2.42
N LEU A 228 18.44 8.85 1.58
CA LEU A 228 17.10 8.26 1.42
C LEU A 228 17.18 6.78 1.01
N ALA A 229 18.04 6.44 0.05
CA ALA A 229 18.23 5.06 -0.37
C ALA A 229 18.74 4.14 0.75
N ARG A 230 19.62 4.65 1.62
CA ARG A 230 20.11 3.92 2.80
C ARG A 230 19.01 3.76 3.86
N LEU A 231 18.24 4.82 4.12
CA LEU A 231 17.12 4.78 5.07
C LEU A 231 16.03 3.79 4.63
N ASP A 232 15.66 3.81 3.33
CA ASP A 232 14.66 2.89 2.76
C ASP A 232 15.08 1.42 2.86
N SER A 233 16.37 1.16 2.68
CA SER A 233 16.90 -0.22 2.77
C SER A 233 17.05 -0.73 4.20
N GLY A 234 16.76 0.09 5.22
CA GLY A 234 16.98 -0.24 6.64
C GLY A 234 18.46 -0.43 7.01
N ARG A 235 19.39 0.02 6.13
CA ARG A 235 20.84 -0.20 6.31
C ARG A 235 21.54 0.93 7.07
N VAL A 236 20.79 1.93 7.55
CA VAL A 236 21.37 2.99 8.38
C VAL A 236 21.49 2.50 9.81
N ALA A 237 22.70 2.20 10.23
CA ALA A 237 22.99 2.01 11.64
C ALA A 237 23.03 3.39 12.32
N LEU A 238 22.02 3.70 13.13
CA LEU A 238 21.98 4.93 13.91
C LEU A 238 22.94 4.82 15.11
N ASN A 239 23.77 5.85 15.31
CA ASN A 239 24.65 5.99 16.47
C ASN A 239 23.88 6.69 17.60
N PHE A 240 23.06 5.95 18.33
CA PHE A 240 22.25 6.51 19.42
C PHE A 240 23.10 6.98 20.60
N GLN A 241 22.99 8.26 20.91
CA GLN A 241 23.62 8.91 22.06
C GLN A 241 22.57 9.61 22.92
N THR A 242 22.94 9.91 24.16
CA THR A 242 22.12 10.73 25.05
C THR A 242 22.38 12.21 24.74
N LEU A 243 21.36 12.91 24.26
CA LEU A 243 21.49 14.30 23.81
C LEU A 243 20.65 15.23 24.68
N ALA A 244 21.27 16.34 25.13
CA ALA A 244 20.56 17.49 25.65
C ALA A 244 19.90 18.24 24.48
N LEU A 245 18.58 18.15 24.37
CA LEU A 245 17.87 18.67 23.19
C LEU A 245 17.93 20.18 23.07
N ARG A 246 18.06 20.92 24.21
CA ARG A 246 18.27 22.38 24.19
C ARG A 246 19.57 22.75 23.49
N ASP A 247 20.66 22.05 23.80
CA ASP A 247 21.97 22.32 23.22
C ASP A 247 21.98 21.95 21.73
N SER A 248 21.42 20.77 21.36
CA SER A 248 21.26 20.36 19.95
C SER A 248 20.42 21.35 19.14
N ALA A 249 19.37 21.92 19.73
CA ALA A 249 18.55 22.95 19.10
C ALA A 249 19.35 24.26 18.94
N GLN A 250 20.14 24.64 19.93
CA GLN A 250 20.96 25.87 19.88
C GLN A 250 22.03 25.76 18.81
N ASP A 251 22.80 24.66 18.79
CA ASP A 251 23.82 24.41 17.77
C ASP A 251 23.23 24.49 16.36
N SER A 252 22.05 23.88 16.17
CA SER A 252 21.36 23.92 14.86
C SER A 252 20.89 25.33 14.48
N LEU A 253 20.44 26.17 15.42
CA LEU A 253 20.08 27.56 15.15
C LEU A 253 21.32 28.42 14.85
N ASP A 254 22.43 28.19 15.55
CA ASP A 254 23.68 28.94 15.37
C ASP A 254 24.25 28.74 13.96
N ASP A 255 24.13 27.53 13.38
CA ASP A 255 24.52 27.23 11.99
C ASP A 255 23.80 28.13 10.98
N PHE A 256 22.56 28.56 11.27
CA PHE A 256 21.75 29.42 10.40
C PHE A 256 21.80 30.91 10.73
N GLY A 257 22.60 31.32 11.72
CA GLY A 257 22.63 32.71 12.20
C GLY A 257 22.98 33.73 11.13
N ILE A 258 23.85 33.42 10.16
CA ILE A 258 24.22 34.33 9.06
C ILE A 258 23.06 34.44 8.06
N VAL A 259 22.44 33.31 7.69
CA VAL A 259 21.36 33.28 6.69
C VAL A 259 20.11 33.95 7.24
N ALA A 260 19.80 33.74 8.51
CA ALA A 260 18.67 34.37 9.19
C ALA A 260 18.85 35.89 9.29
N ARG A 261 20.06 36.38 9.66
CA ARG A 261 20.35 37.81 9.70
C ARG A 261 20.19 38.48 8.32
N ALA A 262 20.66 37.83 7.24
CA ALA A 262 20.48 38.32 5.90
C ALA A 262 19.02 38.52 5.45
N ARG A 263 18.09 37.81 6.10
CA ARG A 263 16.63 37.92 5.88
C ARG A 263 15.89 38.61 7.01
N ALA A 264 16.61 39.15 8.01
CA ALA A 264 16.08 39.76 9.23
C ALA A 264 15.15 38.80 10.02
N VAL A 265 15.36 37.47 9.92
CA VAL A 265 14.59 36.48 10.63
C VAL A 265 15.15 36.29 12.04
N THR A 266 14.30 36.30 13.06
CA THR A 266 14.64 36.05 14.46
C THR A 266 14.62 34.55 14.73
N LEU A 267 15.72 33.99 15.25
CA LEU A 267 15.82 32.60 15.69
C LEU A 267 15.67 32.52 17.21
N GLU A 268 14.82 31.63 17.71
CA GLU A 268 14.52 31.53 19.14
C GLU A 268 14.53 30.05 19.60
N ASN A 269 15.24 29.79 20.71
CA ASN A 269 15.28 28.47 21.35
C ASN A 269 14.51 28.50 22.67
N THR A 270 13.34 27.88 22.66
CA THR A 270 12.46 27.76 23.85
C THR A 270 12.44 26.35 24.44
N VAL A 271 13.34 25.47 24.00
CA VAL A 271 13.47 24.11 24.53
C VAL A 271 13.84 24.17 26.02
N PRO A 272 13.08 23.54 26.93
CA PRO A 272 13.37 23.52 28.36
C PRO A 272 14.73 22.89 28.66
N ALA A 273 15.45 23.48 29.62
CA ALA A 273 16.66 22.84 30.15
C ALA A 273 16.31 21.49 30.82
N GLY A 274 17.16 20.49 30.58
CA GLY A 274 16.95 19.15 31.13
C GLY A 274 16.09 18.20 30.28
N LEU A 275 15.60 18.63 29.11
CA LEU A 275 14.94 17.75 28.17
C LEU A 275 15.99 16.91 27.41
N VAL A 276 16.01 15.58 27.65
CA VAL A 276 17.04 14.65 27.18
C VAL A 276 16.41 13.51 26.40
N ALA A 277 16.90 13.25 25.18
CA ALA A 277 16.44 12.13 24.37
C ALA A 277 17.61 11.23 23.94
N ARG A 278 17.29 10.00 23.54
CA ARG A 278 18.23 9.09 22.88
C ARG A 278 18.07 9.22 21.38
N ALA A 279 19.05 9.84 20.72
CA ALA A 279 19.02 10.06 19.27
C ALA A 279 20.43 10.01 18.68
N ASP A 280 20.51 9.87 17.36
CA ASP A 280 21.76 10.06 16.61
C ASP A 280 21.98 11.57 16.42
N PRO A 281 23.10 12.14 16.91
CA PRO A 281 23.33 13.58 16.87
C PRO A 281 23.40 14.15 15.46
N ASP A 282 24.03 13.44 14.52
CA ASP A 282 24.19 13.92 13.14
C ASP A 282 22.85 13.90 12.41
N ARG A 283 22.05 12.87 12.63
CA ARG A 283 20.72 12.76 12.02
C ARG A 283 19.73 13.73 12.62
N LEU A 284 19.75 13.93 13.93
CA LEU A 284 18.89 14.94 14.57
C LEU A 284 19.24 16.35 14.09
N ARG A 285 20.54 16.68 14.00
CA ARG A 285 21.03 17.94 13.42
C ARG A 285 20.52 18.12 12.01
N GLN A 286 20.61 17.08 11.15
CA GLN A 286 20.08 17.10 9.77
C GLN A 286 18.57 17.36 9.71
N VAL A 287 17.80 16.73 10.61
CA VAL A 287 16.35 16.98 10.73
C VAL A 287 16.06 18.43 11.09
N LEU A 288 16.70 18.96 12.13
CA LEU A 288 16.54 20.34 12.56
C LEU A 288 16.98 21.32 11.48
N SER A 289 18.12 21.09 10.83
CA SER A 289 18.62 21.92 9.73
C SER A 289 17.63 21.98 8.56
N ASN A 290 17.04 20.86 8.16
CA ASN A 290 16.03 20.84 7.09
C ASN A 290 14.78 21.65 7.46
N LEU A 291 14.33 21.58 8.71
CA LEU A 291 13.16 22.33 9.17
C LEU A 291 13.46 23.83 9.33
N ILE A 292 14.63 24.20 9.88
CA ILE A 292 15.05 25.58 10.04
C ILE A 292 15.26 26.24 8.68
N ASP A 293 15.93 25.56 7.74
CA ASP A 293 16.14 26.04 6.37
C ASP A 293 14.81 26.31 5.65
N ASN A 294 13.85 25.37 5.79
CA ASN A 294 12.51 25.57 5.26
C ASN A 294 11.81 26.76 5.91
N ALA A 295 11.85 26.90 7.23
CA ALA A 295 11.23 27.99 7.95
C ALA A 295 11.82 29.36 7.52
N ILE A 296 13.13 29.46 7.32
CA ILE A 296 13.79 30.69 6.85
C ILE A 296 13.47 30.96 5.36
N LYS A 297 13.44 29.92 4.52
CA LYS A 297 13.21 30.06 3.07
C LYS A 297 11.76 30.44 2.74
N TYR A 298 10.82 29.79 3.38
CA TYR A 298 9.39 29.92 3.09
C TYR A 298 8.64 30.80 4.07
N GLY A 299 9.28 31.16 5.19
CA GLY A 299 8.76 32.11 6.17
C GLY A 299 8.64 33.55 5.61
N ARG A 300 8.19 34.45 6.47
CA ARG A 300 8.12 35.88 6.15
C ARG A 300 9.50 36.54 6.29
N PRO A 301 9.82 37.53 5.45
CA PRO A 301 10.91 38.47 5.80
C PRO A 301 10.61 39.09 7.16
N GLU A 302 11.67 39.33 7.94
CA GLU A 302 11.53 39.86 9.32
C GLU A 302 10.69 38.99 10.25
N GLY A 303 10.51 37.72 9.89
CA GLY A 303 9.73 36.74 10.62
C GLY A 303 10.47 36.11 11.81
N ARG A 304 9.86 35.09 12.37
CA ARG A 304 10.42 34.36 13.51
C ARG A 304 10.39 32.86 13.27
N VAL A 305 11.49 32.18 13.67
CA VAL A 305 11.59 30.72 13.74
C VAL A 305 11.86 30.34 15.18
N THR A 306 10.99 29.54 15.78
CA THR A 306 11.10 29.11 17.17
C THR A 306 11.24 27.59 17.26
N ILE A 307 12.26 27.10 17.95
CA ILE A 307 12.35 25.68 18.33
C ILE A 307 11.87 25.54 19.76
N GLY A 308 10.84 24.72 19.95
CA GLY A 308 10.28 24.37 21.24
C GLY A 308 10.42 22.88 21.56
N GLY A 309 10.16 22.53 22.80
CA GLY A 309 10.15 21.12 23.21
C GLY A 309 9.32 20.88 24.46
N ARG A 310 8.77 19.69 24.59
CA ARG A 310 8.03 19.25 25.79
C ARG A 310 8.11 17.74 25.97
N ALA A 311 7.99 17.31 27.22
CA ALA A 311 7.77 15.90 27.52
C ALA A 311 6.30 15.53 27.26
N LEU A 312 6.07 14.38 26.65
CA LEU A 312 4.75 13.79 26.46
C LEU A 312 4.54 12.63 27.43
N ALA A 313 3.30 12.20 27.60
CA ALA A 313 2.99 10.97 28.30
C ALA A 313 3.59 9.75 27.57
N GLY A 314 3.94 8.68 28.30
CA GLY A 314 4.44 7.44 27.73
C GLY A 314 5.91 7.46 27.30
N GLU A 315 6.77 8.16 28.04
CA GLU A 315 8.22 8.21 27.78
C GLU A 315 8.54 8.69 26.35
N ARG A 316 7.85 9.73 25.87
CA ARG A 316 8.09 10.39 24.61
C ARG A 316 8.41 11.86 24.81
N ILE A 317 9.18 12.41 23.88
CA ILE A 317 9.51 13.83 23.83
C ILE A 317 9.07 14.38 22.49
N GLU A 318 8.49 15.57 22.49
CA GLU A 318 8.12 16.29 21.30
C GLU A 318 9.00 17.53 21.17
N LEU A 319 9.69 17.66 20.04
CA LEU A 319 10.29 18.90 19.59
C LEU A 319 9.37 19.56 18.58
N SER A 320 9.36 20.87 18.51
CA SER A 320 8.61 21.64 17.51
C SER A 320 9.49 22.68 16.84
N VAL A 321 9.33 22.86 15.53
CA VAL A 321 9.92 23.97 14.77
C VAL A 321 8.77 24.76 14.17
N CYS A 322 8.61 26.00 14.62
CA CYS A 322 7.51 26.88 14.27
C CYS A 322 8.01 28.07 13.46
N ASP A 323 7.33 28.41 12.37
CA ASP A 323 7.50 29.66 11.62
C ASP A 323 6.19 30.44 11.56
N ASP A 324 6.28 31.74 11.29
CA ASP A 324 5.16 32.66 11.10
C ASP A 324 4.86 32.95 9.63
N GLY A 325 5.23 32.04 8.74
CA GLY A 325 5.11 32.14 7.29
C GLY A 325 3.68 32.08 6.75
N PRO A 326 3.52 31.91 5.43
CA PRO A 326 2.21 31.90 4.77
C PRO A 326 1.40 30.64 5.08
N GLY A 327 1.99 29.64 5.71
CA GLY A 327 1.32 28.37 5.99
C GLY A 327 1.20 27.44 4.77
N ILE A 328 0.66 26.26 5.01
CA ILE A 328 0.51 25.15 4.06
C ILE A 328 -0.98 24.91 3.82
N PRO A 329 -1.45 24.86 2.56
CA PRO A 329 -2.84 24.50 2.23
C PRO A 329 -3.22 23.11 2.77
N MET A 330 -4.51 22.92 3.08
CA MET A 330 -5.00 21.69 3.72
C MET A 330 -4.70 20.44 2.90
N GLU A 331 -4.92 20.51 1.59
CA GLU A 331 -4.69 19.45 0.62
C GLU A 331 -3.21 19.07 0.45
N ALA A 332 -2.30 19.95 0.85
CA ALA A 332 -0.86 19.73 0.73
C ALA A 332 -0.23 19.13 2.00
N LYS A 333 -0.92 19.17 3.17
CA LYS A 333 -0.34 18.78 4.46
C LYS A 333 0.16 17.34 4.52
N GLU A 334 -0.58 16.41 3.96
CA GLU A 334 -0.17 15.00 3.93
C GLU A 334 0.95 14.77 2.92
N ARG A 335 0.94 15.55 1.84
CA ARG A 335 1.85 15.41 0.71
C ARG A 335 3.20 16.09 0.88
N VAL A 336 3.34 17.05 1.81
CA VAL A 336 4.63 17.76 2.00
C VAL A 336 5.80 16.86 2.39
N PHE A 337 5.51 15.64 2.88
CA PHE A 337 6.51 14.62 3.20
C PHE A 337 6.81 13.66 2.03
N GLU A 338 6.10 13.79 0.89
CA GLU A 338 6.39 13.04 -0.33
C GLU A 338 7.69 13.57 -0.95
N ARG A 339 8.45 12.67 -1.60
CA ARG A 339 9.70 13.02 -2.28
C ARG A 339 9.42 13.93 -3.47
N PHE A 340 10.23 15.00 -3.61
CA PHE A 340 10.10 16.01 -4.67
C PHE A 340 8.80 16.81 -4.67
N TYR A 341 7.94 16.62 -3.66
CA TYR A 341 6.73 17.40 -3.54
C TYR A 341 7.03 18.85 -3.16
N ARG A 342 6.33 19.79 -3.78
CA ARG A 342 6.43 21.22 -3.52
C ARG A 342 5.05 21.85 -3.73
N VAL A 343 4.62 22.68 -2.79
CA VAL A 343 3.36 23.41 -2.86
C VAL A 343 3.35 24.38 -4.05
N ASP A 344 4.47 25.10 -4.26
CA ASP A 344 4.70 26.00 -5.40
C ASP A 344 6.02 25.63 -6.08
N LYS A 345 5.92 25.02 -7.27
CA LYS A 345 7.08 24.55 -8.04
C LYS A 345 7.96 25.68 -8.54
N ALA A 346 7.39 26.84 -8.88
CA ALA A 346 8.12 27.96 -9.45
C ALA A 346 8.95 28.68 -8.38
N ARG A 347 8.31 29.11 -7.31
CA ARG A 347 8.96 29.83 -6.19
C ARG A 347 10.01 28.97 -5.48
N SER A 348 9.74 27.68 -5.30
CA SER A 348 10.69 26.77 -4.65
C SER A 348 11.94 26.48 -5.47
N ARG A 349 11.88 26.57 -6.83
CA ARG A 349 13.07 26.43 -7.69
C ARG A 349 14.03 27.61 -7.54
N GLU A 350 13.50 28.82 -7.47
CA GLU A 350 14.30 30.03 -7.26
C GLU A 350 15.02 30.02 -5.90
N GLN A 351 14.37 29.47 -4.88
CA GLN A 351 14.91 29.37 -3.53
C GLN A 351 15.82 28.14 -3.30
N GLY A 352 16.05 27.33 -4.34
CA GLY A 352 17.03 26.22 -4.31
C GLY A 352 16.58 24.96 -3.58
N GLY A 353 15.28 24.82 -3.25
CA GLY A 353 14.77 23.61 -2.60
C GLY A 353 14.87 22.38 -3.50
N THR A 354 15.21 21.21 -2.96
CA THR A 354 15.23 19.91 -3.66
C THR A 354 13.87 19.19 -3.61
N GLY A 355 13.04 19.50 -2.61
CA GLY A 355 11.82 18.77 -2.29
C GLY A 355 12.09 17.42 -1.62
N LEU A 356 13.33 17.18 -1.16
CA LEU A 356 13.71 15.95 -0.44
C LEU A 356 13.81 16.17 1.08
N GLY A 357 14.03 17.39 1.55
CA GLY A 357 14.30 17.68 2.95
C GLY A 357 13.23 17.16 3.91
N LEU A 358 11.94 17.37 3.63
CA LEU A 358 10.85 16.88 4.49
C LEU A 358 10.68 15.35 4.41
N ALA A 359 10.95 14.73 3.26
CA ALA A 359 11.00 13.28 3.13
C ALA A 359 12.14 12.68 3.98
N ILE A 360 13.31 13.36 4.01
CA ILE A 360 14.43 12.99 4.88
C ILE A 360 14.01 13.11 6.34
N VAL A 361 13.39 14.21 6.73
CA VAL A 361 12.88 14.40 8.10
C VAL A 361 11.98 13.21 8.51
N LYS A 362 11.01 12.85 7.67
CA LYS A 362 10.09 11.72 7.93
C LYS A 362 10.85 10.41 8.10
N ASN A 363 11.72 10.07 7.16
CA ASN A 363 12.44 8.80 7.18
C ASN A 363 13.44 8.71 8.36
N VAL A 364 14.14 9.81 8.67
CA VAL A 364 15.04 9.85 9.83
C VAL A 364 14.25 9.69 11.13
N MET A 365 13.12 10.39 11.30
CA MET A 365 12.30 10.25 12.49
C MET A 365 11.76 8.83 12.65
N GLN A 366 11.29 8.20 11.56
CA GLN A 366 10.87 6.79 11.56
C GLN A 366 12.01 5.83 11.95
N ALA A 367 13.22 6.07 11.45
CA ALA A 367 14.40 5.28 11.83
C ALA A 367 14.75 5.42 13.32
N HIS A 368 14.41 6.55 13.95
CA HIS A 368 14.53 6.75 15.40
C HIS A 368 13.37 6.14 16.23
N GLY A 369 12.39 5.49 15.58
CA GLY A 369 11.17 5.01 16.23
C GLY A 369 10.23 6.14 16.65
N GLY A 370 10.38 7.31 16.05
CA GLY A 370 9.56 8.50 16.23
C GLY A 370 8.66 8.79 15.04
N GLU A 371 7.98 9.94 15.13
CA GLU A 371 7.03 10.40 14.11
C GLU A 371 7.24 11.88 13.82
N VAL A 372 6.83 12.32 12.63
CA VAL A 372 6.71 13.74 12.28
C VAL A 372 5.28 14.07 11.90
N ARG A 373 4.78 15.21 12.36
CA ARG A 373 3.48 15.77 11.95
C ARG A 373 3.59 17.26 11.69
N VAL A 374 2.64 17.81 10.96
CA VAL A 374 2.58 19.24 10.65
C VAL A 374 1.24 19.82 11.04
N GLU A 375 1.27 20.97 11.70
CA GLU A 375 0.11 21.82 11.93
C GLU A 375 0.35 23.15 11.22
N SER A 376 -0.57 23.53 10.35
CA SER A 376 -0.45 24.75 9.57
C SER A 376 -1.83 25.20 9.10
N ALA A 377 -1.99 26.49 8.91
CA ALA A 377 -3.15 27.06 8.23
C ALA A 377 -2.69 28.23 7.36
N PRO A 378 -3.35 28.47 6.22
CA PRO A 378 -3.01 29.62 5.36
C PRO A 378 -2.99 30.92 6.17
N GLY A 379 -1.86 31.63 6.13
CA GLY A 379 -1.63 32.90 6.84
C GLY A 379 -1.30 32.80 8.33
N ALA A 380 -1.31 31.61 8.94
CA ALA A 380 -1.05 31.39 10.36
C ALA A 380 0.32 30.79 10.69
N GLY A 381 1.16 30.56 9.67
CA GLY A 381 2.47 29.93 9.83
C GLY A 381 2.40 28.41 9.78
N THR A 382 3.53 27.77 10.07
CA THR A 382 3.66 26.31 10.09
C THR A 382 4.41 25.86 11.32
N THR A 383 3.95 24.77 11.92
CA THR A 383 4.66 24.08 13.01
C THR A 383 4.84 22.62 12.65
N PHE A 384 6.09 22.19 12.58
CA PHE A 384 6.45 20.78 12.49
C PHE A 384 6.75 20.22 13.87
N PHE A 385 6.17 19.09 14.19
CA PHE A 385 6.35 18.39 15.44
C PHE A 385 7.10 17.07 15.21
N LEU A 386 8.14 16.85 15.99
CA LEU A 386 9.02 15.69 15.95
C LEU A 386 8.87 14.92 17.24
N THR A 387 8.44 13.68 17.20
CA THR A 387 8.32 12.85 18.40
C THR A 387 9.49 11.87 18.49
N LEU A 388 10.20 11.86 19.61
CA LEU A 388 11.31 10.96 19.89
C LEU A 388 10.99 10.09 21.11
N PRO A 389 11.49 8.84 21.18
CA PRO A 389 11.47 8.08 22.41
C PRO A 389 12.28 8.80 23.49
N ALA A 390 11.71 8.97 24.67
CA ALA A 390 12.46 9.46 25.80
C ALA A 390 13.42 8.38 26.32
N MET A 391 14.45 8.80 27.00
CA MET A 391 15.33 7.89 27.71
C MET A 391 14.58 7.30 28.92
N LYS A 392 14.59 5.96 29.10
CA LYS A 392 14.24 5.38 30.41
C LYS A 392 15.22 5.92 31.41
N ALA A 393 14.72 6.66 32.40
CA ALA A 393 15.51 6.92 33.59
C ALA A 393 15.80 5.57 34.24
N ASN A 394 17.09 5.17 34.24
CA ASN A 394 17.55 4.02 35.03
C ASN A 394 17.47 4.35 36.50
#